data_07987d810fc98c434535c9428f9f50e1
#
_entry.id   07987d810fc98c434535c9428f9f50e1
#
_cell.length_a   1.000
_cell.length_b   1.000
_cell.length_c   1.000
_cell.angle_alpha   90.00
_cell.angle_beta   90.00
_cell.angle_gamma   90.00
#
_symmetry.space_group_name_H-M   'P 1'
#
loop_
_entity.id
_entity.type
_entity.pdbx_description
1 polymer ?
#
loop_
_entity_poly.entity_id
_entity_poly.type
_entity_poly.pdbx_seq_one_letter_code
_entity_poly.pdbx_strand_id
1 'polypeptide(L)'
;EICACLVGSEMCIRDSSYGMNPLFALPLYKAGMDPDSVLFFRYLFAIPLLGIMIKARGRSFKIQRKETFPLIIMGLLVALSSLTLFLSYNYMAAGIASTLLFVYPIMVALIMAMVFKEKLALQTIVCMLLALGGIGLLYKSEDGSTLSLIGTLLVFASSLSYAIYIVGINQTSLKNVATLKVTFYVLLFGLSLFVARLLYSGVLNTPDQWYLWANLLALAVFPTAISFLCTTQAVQYIGSTPTAILGALEPVTAVFFGVTIFGESLTPRLCCGIVLII
;
A
#
# COMPACT_ATOMS: atom_id res chain seq x y z
N GLU A 1 25.77 9.24 -5.23
CA GLU A 1 25.60 9.25 -3.75
C GLU A 1 24.41 10.11 -3.32
N ILE A 2 24.30 11.38 -3.74
CA ILE A 2 23.19 12.29 -3.36
C ILE A 2 21.83 11.72 -3.78
N CYS A 3 21.70 11.13 -4.97
CA CYS A 3 20.47 10.52 -5.45
C CYS A 3 20.07 9.29 -4.62
N ALA A 4 21.03 8.46 -4.22
CA ALA A 4 20.78 7.27 -3.38
C ALA A 4 20.33 7.66 -1.97
N CYS A 5 20.91 8.70 -1.39
CA CYS A 5 20.53 9.23 -0.09
C CYS A 5 19.12 9.86 -0.12
N LEU A 6 18.78 10.58 -1.19
CA LEU A 6 17.45 11.17 -1.38
C LEU A 6 16.37 10.07 -1.53
N VAL A 7 16.63 9.07 -2.35
CA VAL A 7 15.72 7.92 -2.53
C VAL A 7 15.57 7.13 -1.23
N GLY A 8 16.65 6.94 -0.46
CA GLY A 8 16.59 6.31 0.84
C GLY A 8 15.68 7.05 1.83
N SER A 9 15.79 8.38 1.91
CA SER A 9 14.93 9.20 2.77
C SER A 9 13.45 9.17 2.30
N GLU A 10 13.20 9.22 1.00
CA GLU A 10 11.84 9.08 0.44
C GLU A 10 11.22 7.72 0.75
N MET A 11 12.00 6.64 0.70
CA MET A 11 11.54 5.30 1.06
C MET A 11 11.20 5.20 2.55
N CYS A 12 12.04 5.77 3.44
CA CYS A 12 11.71 5.82 4.88
C CYS A 12 10.40 6.60 5.13
N ILE A 13 10.19 7.74 4.46
CA ILE A 13 8.95 8.51 4.55
C ILE A 13 7.77 7.71 4.02
N ARG A 14 7.93 7.04 2.88
CA ARG A 14 6.90 6.18 2.28
C ARG A 14 6.49 5.07 3.24
N ASP A 15 7.44 4.32 3.77
CA ASP A 15 7.20 3.15 4.59
C ASP A 15 6.57 3.52 5.93
N SER A 16 7.11 4.54 6.60
CA SER A 16 6.54 5.06 7.83
C SER A 16 5.11 5.59 7.59
N SER A 17 4.89 6.33 6.50
CA SER A 17 3.56 6.87 6.17
C SER A 17 2.56 5.77 5.83
N TYR A 18 2.96 4.74 5.08
CA TYR A 18 2.07 3.64 4.72
C TYR A 18 1.78 2.72 5.90
N GLY A 19 2.78 2.45 6.73
CA GLY A 19 2.63 1.69 7.98
C GLY A 19 1.68 2.32 9.01
N MET A 20 1.33 3.62 8.85
CA MET A 20 0.30 4.29 9.63
C MET A 20 -1.15 3.93 9.22
N ASN A 21 -1.36 3.11 8.19
CA ASN A 21 -2.72 2.71 7.77
C ASN A 21 -3.56 2.18 8.95
N PRO A 22 -3.11 1.22 9.77
CA PRO A 22 -3.88 0.74 10.92
C PRO A 22 -4.21 1.84 11.93
N LEU A 23 -3.26 2.76 12.17
CA LEU A 23 -3.42 3.84 13.14
C LEU A 23 -4.66 4.68 12.89
N PHE A 24 -4.92 5.03 11.64
CA PHE A 24 -6.05 5.88 11.25
C PHE A 24 -7.29 5.09 10.84
N ALA A 25 -7.14 3.86 10.33
CA ALA A 25 -8.27 3.06 9.85
C ALA A 25 -9.01 2.34 10.99
N LEU A 26 -8.30 1.79 11.98
CA LEU A 26 -8.96 1.01 13.06
C LEU A 26 -9.92 1.83 13.92
N PRO A 27 -9.64 3.11 14.29
CA PRO A 27 -10.63 3.93 14.98
C PRO A 27 -11.92 4.15 14.19
N LEU A 28 -11.84 4.25 12.85
CA LEU A 28 -13.00 4.37 11.97
C LEU A 28 -13.84 3.09 11.95
N TYR A 29 -13.19 1.93 11.93
CA TYR A 29 -13.87 0.63 12.02
C TYR A 29 -14.54 0.41 13.37
N LYS A 30 -13.88 0.82 14.48
CA LYS A 30 -14.48 0.77 15.83
C LYS A 30 -15.70 1.68 15.95
N ALA A 31 -15.76 2.75 15.16
CA ALA A 31 -16.92 3.64 15.08
C ALA A 31 -18.02 3.13 14.13
N GLY A 32 -17.88 1.91 13.57
CA GLY A 32 -18.89 1.28 12.71
C GLY A 32 -18.81 1.66 11.24
N MET A 33 -17.74 2.35 10.79
CA MET A 33 -17.56 2.61 9.38
C MET A 33 -17.13 1.36 8.61
N ASP A 34 -17.72 1.12 7.46
CA ASP A 34 -17.34 0.04 6.56
C ASP A 34 -16.10 0.39 5.72
N PRO A 35 -15.33 -0.61 5.26
CA PRO A 35 -14.12 -0.41 4.46
C PRO A 35 -14.35 0.41 3.19
N ASP A 36 -15.50 0.24 2.53
CA ASP A 36 -15.83 0.92 1.29
C ASP A 36 -15.97 2.44 1.50
N SER A 37 -16.69 2.86 2.55
CA SER A 37 -16.85 4.27 2.91
C SER A 37 -15.52 4.90 3.34
N VAL A 38 -14.71 4.20 4.15
CA VAL A 38 -13.38 4.68 4.57
C VAL A 38 -12.48 4.91 3.34
N LEU A 39 -12.42 3.95 2.43
CA LEU A 39 -11.58 4.04 1.23
C LEU A 39 -12.09 5.10 0.25
N PHE A 40 -13.41 5.26 0.12
CA PHE A 40 -14.01 6.33 -0.67
C PHE A 40 -13.55 7.70 -0.18
N PHE A 41 -13.72 8.02 1.10
CA PHE A 41 -13.28 9.30 1.67
C PHE A 41 -11.75 9.49 1.61
N ARG A 42 -10.99 8.42 1.84
CA ARG A 42 -9.52 8.43 1.72
C ARG A 42 -9.07 8.92 0.35
N TYR A 43 -9.63 8.37 -0.73
CA TYR A 43 -9.29 8.77 -2.10
C TYR A 43 -9.87 10.13 -2.44
N LEU A 44 -11.12 10.41 -2.02
CA LEU A 44 -11.79 11.67 -2.26
C LEU A 44 -11.01 12.87 -1.70
N PHE A 45 -10.42 12.76 -0.51
CA PHE A 45 -9.64 13.83 0.10
C PHE A 45 -8.20 13.91 -0.44
N ALA A 46 -7.61 12.80 -0.86
CA ALA A 46 -6.27 12.80 -1.42
C ALA A 46 -6.20 13.48 -2.81
N ILE A 47 -7.24 13.33 -3.63
CA ILE A 47 -7.29 13.87 -5.00
C ILE A 47 -7.21 15.41 -5.02
N PRO A 48 -8.03 16.19 -4.28
CA PRO A 48 -7.91 17.65 -4.23
C PRO A 48 -6.54 18.11 -3.75
N LEU A 49 -5.96 17.44 -2.73
CA LEU A 49 -4.64 17.75 -2.23
C LEU A 49 -3.57 17.65 -3.34
N LEU A 50 -3.56 16.54 -4.07
CA LEU A 50 -2.64 16.37 -5.19
C LEU A 50 -2.93 17.33 -6.34
N GLY A 51 -4.19 17.63 -6.60
CA GLY A 51 -4.61 18.63 -7.59
C GLY A 51 -4.08 20.03 -7.28
N ILE A 52 -4.19 20.44 -6.01
CA ILE A 52 -3.62 21.72 -5.53
C ILE A 52 -2.09 21.72 -5.71
N MET A 53 -1.42 20.61 -5.38
CA MET A 53 0.03 20.48 -5.54
C MET A 53 0.47 20.56 -7.02
N ILE A 54 -0.31 19.97 -7.96
CA ILE A 54 -0.05 20.07 -9.40
C ILE A 54 -0.15 21.55 -9.83
N LYS A 55 -1.21 22.24 -9.43
CA LYS A 55 -1.46 23.64 -9.76
C LYS A 55 -0.40 24.57 -9.14
N ALA A 56 -0.06 24.36 -7.87
CA ALA A 56 0.95 25.15 -7.15
C ALA A 56 2.34 25.03 -7.79
N ARG A 57 2.67 23.86 -8.37
CA ARG A 57 3.92 23.65 -9.11
C ARG A 57 3.86 24.08 -10.58
N GLY A 58 2.81 24.79 -11.01
CA GLY A 58 2.63 25.26 -12.37
C GLY A 58 2.55 24.16 -13.44
N ARG A 59 2.24 22.90 -13.03
CA ARG A 59 2.20 21.78 -13.98
C ARG A 59 0.83 21.64 -14.62
N SER A 60 0.80 21.22 -15.89
CA SER A 60 -0.43 20.98 -16.65
C SER A 60 -1.06 19.63 -16.28
N PHE A 61 -2.39 19.60 -16.19
CA PHE A 61 -3.17 18.35 -16.05
C PHE A 61 -3.27 17.53 -17.34
N LYS A 62 -2.80 18.04 -18.48
CA LYS A 62 -2.94 17.34 -19.76
C LYS A 62 -2.20 16.01 -19.75
N ILE A 63 -2.90 14.92 -20.10
CA ILE A 63 -2.36 13.56 -20.32
C ILE A 63 -2.45 13.20 -21.80
N GLN A 64 -1.53 12.36 -22.26
CA GLN A 64 -1.58 11.86 -23.63
C GLN A 64 -2.51 10.63 -23.69
N ARG A 65 -3.17 10.41 -24.81
CA ARG A 65 -4.09 9.26 -25.00
C ARG A 65 -3.41 7.92 -24.72
N LYS A 66 -2.12 7.78 -25.03
CA LYS A 66 -1.34 6.57 -24.75
C LYS A 66 -1.07 6.32 -23.26
N GLU A 67 -1.19 7.34 -22.42
CA GLU A 67 -0.98 7.27 -20.97
C GLU A 67 -2.29 6.95 -20.23
N THR A 68 -3.45 7.25 -20.85
CA THR A 68 -4.76 7.12 -20.19
C THR A 68 -5.09 5.67 -19.85
N PHE A 69 -4.90 4.74 -20.79
CA PHE A 69 -5.20 3.32 -20.57
C PHE A 69 -4.35 2.69 -19.45
N PRO A 70 -3.00 2.84 -19.45
CA PRO A 70 -2.19 2.40 -18.32
C PRO A 70 -2.61 3.03 -16.98
N LEU A 71 -2.95 4.33 -16.95
CA LEU A 71 -3.39 5.02 -15.72
C LEU A 71 -4.69 4.45 -15.16
N ILE A 72 -5.65 4.10 -16.02
CA ILE A 72 -6.90 3.45 -15.60
C ILE A 72 -6.60 2.10 -14.95
N ILE A 73 -5.81 1.26 -15.62
CA ILE A 73 -5.45 -0.07 -15.09
C ILE A 73 -4.72 0.05 -13.76
N MET A 74 -3.72 0.93 -13.68
CA MET A 74 -2.95 1.13 -12.45
C MET A 74 -3.82 1.68 -11.31
N GLY A 75 -4.77 2.57 -11.64
CA GLY A 75 -5.73 3.09 -10.66
C GLY A 75 -6.64 2.01 -10.10
N LEU A 76 -7.20 1.17 -10.95
CA LEU A 76 -8.03 0.04 -10.52
C LEU A 76 -7.25 -0.99 -9.70
N LEU A 77 -6.01 -1.29 -10.07
CA LEU A 77 -5.15 -2.23 -9.33
C LEU A 77 -4.81 -1.70 -7.93
N VAL A 78 -4.48 -0.42 -7.80
CA VAL A 78 -4.23 0.21 -6.48
C VAL A 78 -5.49 0.21 -5.63
N ALA A 79 -6.63 0.54 -6.22
CA ALA A 79 -7.91 0.53 -5.52
C ALA A 79 -8.29 -0.89 -5.06
N LEU A 80 -8.10 -1.90 -5.92
CA LEU A 80 -8.31 -3.30 -5.59
C LEU A 80 -7.38 -3.76 -4.46
N SER A 81 -6.09 -3.41 -4.53
CA SER A 81 -5.12 -3.69 -3.46
C SER A 81 -5.54 -3.06 -2.14
N SER A 82 -5.92 -1.78 -2.15
CA SER A 82 -6.40 -1.09 -0.95
C SER A 82 -7.66 -1.75 -0.37
N LEU A 83 -8.62 -2.11 -1.24
CA LEU A 83 -9.87 -2.74 -0.85
C LEU A 83 -9.62 -4.08 -0.16
N THR A 84 -8.85 -4.96 -0.80
CA THR A 84 -8.59 -6.30 -0.27
C THR A 84 -7.78 -6.27 1.02
N LEU A 85 -6.83 -5.34 1.16
CA LEU A 85 -6.12 -5.12 2.42
C LEU A 85 -7.07 -4.66 3.53
N PHE A 86 -7.89 -3.65 3.28
CA PHE A 86 -8.81 -3.10 4.28
C PHE A 86 -9.91 -4.10 4.67
N LEU A 87 -10.38 -4.93 3.74
CA LEU A 87 -11.27 -6.05 4.04
C LEU A 87 -10.59 -7.10 4.93
N SER A 88 -9.28 -7.35 4.77
CA SER A 88 -8.57 -8.34 5.57
C SER A 88 -8.51 -7.98 7.06
N TYR A 89 -8.55 -6.68 7.41
CA TYR A 89 -8.58 -6.21 8.80
C TYR A 89 -9.83 -6.65 9.58
N ASN A 90 -10.89 -7.09 8.89
CA ASN A 90 -12.05 -7.70 9.53
C ASN A 90 -11.84 -9.18 9.92
N TYR A 91 -10.79 -9.82 9.39
CA TYR A 91 -10.52 -11.25 9.57
C TYR A 91 -9.24 -11.54 10.35
N MET A 92 -8.35 -10.55 10.52
CA MET A 92 -7.10 -10.72 11.25
C MET A 92 -6.61 -9.37 11.80
N ALA A 93 -5.69 -9.41 12.77
CA ALA A 93 -5.04 -8.23 13.30
C ALA A 93 -4.32 -7.43 12.19
N ALA A 94 -4.45 -6.10 12.22
CA ALA A 94 -3.93 -5.26 11.15
C ALA A 94 -2.41 -5.28 11.06
N GLY A 95 -1.69 -5.47 12.17
CA GLY A 95 -0.25 -5.67 12.19
C GLY A 95 0.18 -6.94 11.44
N ILE A 96 -0.56 -8.04 11.63
CA ILE A 96 -0.31 -9.32 10.90
C ILE A 96 -0.61 -9.14 9.42
N ALA A 97 -1.75 -8.53 9.06
CA ALA A 97 -2.12 -8.28 7.67
C ALA A 97 -1.08 -7.41 6.96
N SER A 98 -0.59 -6.34 7.60
CA SER A 98 0.45 -5.48 7.06
C SER A 98 1.79 -6.19 6.89
N THR A 99 2.13 -7.10 7.81
CA THR A 99 3.35 -7.93 7.69
C THR A 99 3.22 -8.94 6.55
N LEU A 100 2.06 -9.59 6.40
CA LEU A 100 1.80 -10.51 5.28
C LEU A 100 1.76 -9.78 3.93
N LEU A 101 1.32 -8.52 3.90
CA LEU A 101 1.34 -7.71 2.69
C LEU A 101 2.76 -7.61 2.11
N PHE A 102 3.79 -7.66 2.96
CA PHE A 102 5.20 -7.61 2.55
C PHE A 102 5.67 -8.81 1.72
N VAL A 103 4.77 -9.70 1.29
CA VAL A 103 5.00 -10.66 0.18
C VAL A 103 5.12 -9.94 -1.17
N TYR A 104 4.60 -8.71 -1.32
CA TYR A 104 4.60 -8.01 -2.61
C TYR A 104 5.99 -7.84 -3.24
N PRO A 105 7.12 -7.62 -2.52
CA PRO A 105 8.44 -7.55 -3.14
C PRO A 105 8.84 -8.86 -3.83
N ILE A 106 8.46 -10.00 -3.24
CA ILE A 106 8.69 -11.32 -3.83
C ILE A 106 7.91 -11.44 -5.14
N MET A 107 6.65 -11.03 -5.14
CA MET A 107 5.81 -11.03 -6.34
C MET A 107 6.35 -10.08 -7.42
N VAL A 108 6.83 -8.88 -7.05
CA VAL A 108 7.49 -7.95 -7.97
C VAL A 108 8.71 -8.60 -8.61
N ALA A 109 9.62 -9.18 -7.81
CA ALA A 109 10.82 -9.83 -8.31
C ALA A 109 10.49 -11.01 -9.24
N LEU A 110 9.50 -11.83 -8.89
CA LEU A 110 9.03 -12.93 -9.74
C LEU A 110 8.45 -12.44 -11.06
N ILE A 111 7.61 -11.41 -11.05
CA ILE A 111 7.05 -10.83 -12.29
C ILE A 111 8.17 -10.27 -13.17
N MET A 112 9.13 -9.54 -12.57
CA MET A 112 10.26 -8.98 -13.32
C MET A 112 11.16 -10.07 -13.91
N ALA A 113 11.40 -11.16 -13.20
CA ALA A 113 12.19 -12.28 -13.68
C ALA A 113 11.48 -13.08 -14.79
N MET A 114 10.19 -13.40 -14.58
CA MET A 114 9.45 -14.28 -15.51
C MET A 114 8.98 -13.53 -16.77
N VAL A 115 8.46 -12.31 -16.63
CA VAL A 115 7.87 -11.56 -17.75
C VAL A 115 8.93 -10.73 -18.46
N PHE A 116 9.79 -10.03 -17.70
CA PHE A 116 10.78 -9.10 -18.26
C PHE A 116 12.19 -9.68 -18.31
N LYS A 117 12.38 -10.95 -17.92
CA LYS A 117 13.66 -11.67 -17.95
C LYS A 117 14.79 -10.96 -17.21
N GLU A 118 14.46 -10.20 -16.18
CA GLU A 118 15.44 -9.56 -15.30
C GLU A 118 16.19 -10.63 -14.51
N LYS A 119 17.53 -10.54 -14.48
CA LYS A 119 18.34 -11.46 -13.69
C LYS A 119 18.24 -11.10 -12.22
N LEU A 120 17.71 -12.02 -11.40
CA LEU A 120 17.68 -11.84 -9.98
C LEU A 120 19.08 -11.97 -9.39
N ALA A 121 19.52 -11.00 -8.62
CA ALA A 121 20.74 -11.11 -7.84
C ALA A 121 20.59 -12.20 -6.76
N LEU A 122 21.67 -12.89 -6.43
CA LEU A 122 21.65 -13.92 -5.37
C LEU A 122 21.16 -13.34 -4.04
N GLN A 123 21.54 -12.09 -3.73
CA GLN A 123 21.06 -11.36 -2.55
C GLN A 123 19.52 -11.24 -2.52
N THR A 124 18.91 -10.90 -3.65
CA THR A 124 17.44 -10.82 -3.77
C THR A 124 16.77 -12.17 -3.47
N ILE A 125 17.35 -13.27 -3.99
CA ILE A 125 16.83 -14.62 -3.73
C ILE A 125 16.91 -14.98 -2.24
N VAL A 126 18.04 -14.68 -1.59
CA VAL A 126 18.22 -14.92 -0.16
C VAL A 126 17.22 -14.12 0.67
N CYS A 127 17.04 -12.81 0.37
CA CYS A 127 16.04 -11.97 1.04
C CYS A 127 14.60 -12.53 0.85
N MET A 128 14.28 -13.01 -0.34
CA MET A 128 12.98 -13.63 -0.61
C MET A 128 12.75 -14.89 0.23
N LEU A 129 13.76 -15.75 0.36
CA LEU A 129 13.67 -16.97 1.16
C LEU A 129 13.54 -16.65 2.66
N LEU A 130 14.28 -15.67 3.16
CA LEU A 130 14.16 -15.18 4.54
C LEU A 130 12.76 -14.61 4.81
N ALA A 131 12.24 -13.78 3.92
CA ALA A 131 10.90 -13.22 4.02
C ALA A 131 9.81 -14.31 4.03
N LEU A 132 9.92 -15.32 3.15
CA LEU A 132 9.01 -16.48 3.15
C LEU A 132 9.09 -17.26 4.47
N GLY A 133 10.30 -17.47 5.02
CA GLY A 133 10.50 -18.08 6.33
C GLY A 133 9.82 -17.28 7.45
N GLY A 134 9.98 -15.95 7.44
CA GLY A 134 9.33 -15.05 8.39
C GLY A 134 7.80 -15.14 8.33
N ILE A 135 7.23 -15.13 7.12
CA ILE A 135 5.78 -15.29 6.90
C ILE A 135 5.30 -16.65 7.39
N GLY A 136 6.07 -17.72 7.16
CA GLY A 136 5.77 -19.07 7.67
C GLY A 136 5.68 -19.12 9.19
N LEU A 137 6.53 -18.38 9.90
CA LEU A 137 6.46 -18.26 11.36
C LEU A 137 5.19 -17.55 11.85
N LEU A 138 4.66 -16.61 11.08
CA LEU A 138 3.45 -15.87 11.41
C LEU A 138 2.16 -16.67 11.20
N TYR A 139 2.21 -17.78 10.45
CA TYR A 139 1.02 -18.57 10.09
C TYR A 139 0.31 -19.20 11.28
N LYS A 140 1.02 -19.48 12.38
CA LYS A 140 0.47 -20.09 13.58
C LYS A 140 0.55 -19.14 14.77
N SER A 141 -0.61 -18.75 15.33
CA SER A 141 -0.68 -18.02 16.60
C SER A 141 -0.26 -18.92 17.77
N GLU A 142 0.18 -18.32 18.90
CA GLU A 142 0.51 -19.06 20.14
C GLU A 142 -0.70 -19.79 20.73
N ASP A 143 -1.91 -19.28 20.51
CA ASP A 143 -3.17 -19.90 20.94
C ASP A 143 -3.60 -21.10 20.09
N GLY A 144 -2.75 -21.55 19.15
CA GLY A 144 -3.06 -22.66 18.25
C GLY A 144 -4.09 -22.33 17.15
N SER A 145 -4.64 -21.12 17.13
CA SER A 145 -5.53 -20.66 16.06
C SER A 145 -4.71 -20.42 14.79
N THR A 146 -5.18 -20.99 13.68
CA THR A 146 -4.61 -20.70 12.36
C THR A 146 -5.11 -19.34 11.88
N LEU A 147 -4.31 -18.63 11.10
CA LEU A 147 -4.74 -17.42 10.42
C LEU A 147 -6.01 -17.68 9.60
N SER A 148 -6.92 -16.72 9.57
CA SER A 148 -8.10 -16.80 8.72
C SER A 148 -7.68 -17.00 7.26
N LEU A 149 -8.14 -18.08 6.64
CA LEU A 149 -7.87 -18.38 5.23
C LEU A 149 -8.36 -17.24 4.33
N ILE A 150 -9.55 -16.71 4.62
CA ILE A 150 -10.14 -15.59 3.87
C ILE A 150 -9.27 -14.35 4.00
N GLY A 151 -8.87 -13.98 5.23
CA GLY A 151 -7.99 -12.83 5.45
C GLY A 151 -6.65 -12.98 4.74
N THR A 152 -6.04 -14.17 4.80
CA THR A 152 -4.78 -14.47 4.12
C THR A 152 -4.91 -14.34 2.60
N LEU A 153 -5.96 -14.90 2.00
CA LEU A 153 -6.21 -14.79 0.56
C LEU A 153 -6.43 -13.33 0.12
N LEU A 154 -7.13 -12.54 0.95
CA LEU A 154 -7.34 -11.11 0.68
C LEU A 154 -6.01 -10.34 0.69
N VAL A 155 -5.12 -10.62 1.64
CA VAL A 155 -3.79 -9.99 1.69
C VAL A 155 -2.93 -10.41 0.49
N PHE A 156 -2.95 -11.68 0.09
CA PHE A 156 -2.23 -12.14 -1.11
C PHE A 156 -2.77 -11.48 -2.39
N ALA A 157 -4.09 -11.33 -2.53
CA ALA A 157 -4.69 -10.61 -3.63
C ALA A 157 -4.29 -9.13 -3.64
N SER A 158 -4.23 -8.51 -2.46
CA SER A 158 -3.72 -7.15 -2.28
C SER A 158 -2.26 -7.03 -2.72
N SER A 159 -1.40 -7.92 -2.22
CA SER A 159 0.04 -7.97 -2.56
C SER A 159 0.28 -8.13 -4.06
N LEU A 160 -0.47 -9.03 -4.71
CA LEU A 160 -0.36 -9.26 -6.15
C LEU A 160 -0.80 -8.03 -6.95
N SER A 161 -1.94 -7.44 -6.61
CA SER A 161 -2.44 -6.22 -7.27
C SER A 161 -1.46 -5.06 -7.13
N TYR A 162 -0.86 -4.90 -5.94
CA TYR A 162 0.14 -3.88 -5.68
C TYR A 162 1.46 -4.14 -6.42
N ALA A 163 1.90 -5.41 -6.50
CA ALA A 163 3.09 -5.80 -7.26
C ALA A 163 2.93 -5.48 -8.75
N ILE A 164 1.77 -5.81 -9.35
CA ILE A 164 1.47 -5.49 -10.75
C ILE A 164 1.45 -3.96 -10.96
N TYR A 165 0.89 -3.20 -10.02
CA TYR A 165 0.92 -1.74 -10.06
C TYR A 165 2.36 -1.18 -10.09
N ILE A 166 3.23 -1.62 -9.16
CA ILE A 166 4.63 -1.18 -9.10
C ILE A 166 5.38 -1.51 -10.40
N VAL A 167 5.24 -2.75 -10.89
CA VAL A 167 5.85 -3.18 -12.16
C VAL A 167 5.28 -2.36 -13.33
N GLY A 168 3.96 -2.14 -13.34
CA GLY A 168 3.28 -1.40 -14.39
C GLY A 168 3.76 0.04 -14.51
N ILE A 169 4.00 0.75 -13.42
CA ILE A 169 4.59 2.11 -13.47
C ILE A 169 5.97 2.09 -14.13
N ASN A 170 6.81 1.10 -13.81
CA ASN A 170 8.16 1.03 -14.33
C ASN A 170 8.23 0.60 -15.79
N GLN A 171 7.35 -0.30 -16.22
CA GLN A 171 7.40 -0.98 -17.54
C GLN A 171 6.48 -0.35 -18.59
N THR A 172 5.71 0.68 -18.23
CA THR A 172 4.83 1.37 -19.16
C THR A 172 5.31 2.79 -19.47
N SER A 173 4.59 3.49 -20.35
CA SER A 173 4.81 4.91 -20.64
C SER A 173 4.78 5.81 -19.41
N LEU A 174 4.24 5.34 -18.28
CA LEU A 174 4.10 6.08 -17.04
C LEU A 174 5.44 6.38 -16.36
N LYS A 175 6.50 5.63 -16.67
CA LYS A 175 7.85 5.88 -16.15
C LYS A 175 8.35 7.31 -16.47
N ASN A 176 7.96 7.86 -17.62
CA ASN A 176 8.40 9.16 -18.10
C ASN A 176 7.37 10.29 -17.78
N VAL A 177 6.26 9.97 -17.15
CA VAL A 177 5.24 10.96 -16.78
C VAL A 177 5.58 11.52 -15.40
N ALA A 178 5.33 12.83 -15.20
CA ALA A 178 5.58 13.46 -13.91
C ALA A 178 4.86 12.73 -12.76
N THR A 179 5.60 12.35 -11.70
CA THR A 179 5.16 11.58 -10.53
C THR A 179 3.81 12.05 -9.96
N LEU A 180 3.71 13.37 -9.69
CA LEU A 180 2.48 14.00 -9.19
C LEU A 180 1.27 13.73 -10.09
N LYS A 181 1.49 13.72 -11.41
CA LYS A 181 0.44 13.49 -12.40
C LYS A 181 0.01 12.02 -12.40
N VAL A 182 0.98 11.10 -12.36
CA VAL A 182 0.71 9.66 -12.26
C VAL A 182 -0.11 9.37 -11.01
N THR A 183 0.36 9.82 -9.84
CA THR A 183 -0.32 9.58 -8.57
C THR A 183 -1.73 10.17 -8.55
N PHE A 184 -1.91 11.40 -9.04
CA PHE A 184 -3.22 12.04 -9.12
C PHE A 184 -4.22 11.23 -9.94
N TYR A 185 -3.85 10.82 -11.17
CA TYR A 185 -4.74 10.07 -12.05
C TYR A 185 -4.95 8.63 -11.61
N VAL A 186 -3.95 7.98 -11.02
CA VAL A 186 -4.10 6.65 -10.42
C VAL A 186 -5.15 6.68 -9.30
N LEU A 187 -5.10 7.67 -8.41
CA LEU A 187 -6.11 7.80 -7.35
C LEU A 187 -7.47 8.21 -7.92
N LEU A 188 -7.51 9.07 -8.92
CA LEU A 188 -8.76 9.50 -9.57
C LEU A 188 -9.48 8.31 -10.23
N PHE A 189 -8.76 7.49 -11.01
CA PHE A 189 -9.34 6.29 -11.60
C PHE A 189 -9.62 5.21 -10.56
N GLY A 190 -8.81 5.09 -9.51
CA GLY A 190 -9.07 4.20 -8.39
C GLY A 190 -10.34 4.55 -7.61
N LEU A 191 -10.67 5.83 -7.47
CA LEU A 191 -11.90 6.29 -6.84
C LEU A 191 -13.15 5.72 -7.55
N SER A 192 -13.10 5.53 -8.87
CA SER A 192 -14.23 4.99 -9.62
C SER A 192 -14.68 3.60 -9.14
N LEU A 193 -13.74 2.77 -8.66
CA LEU A 193 -14.06 1.46 -8.07
C LEU A 193 -14.90 1.61 -6.80
N PHE A 194 -14.52 2.53 -5.92
CA PHE A 194 -15.27 2.75 -4.67
C PHE A 194 -16.62 3.41 -4.92
N VAL A 195 -16.70 4.34 -5.87
CA VAL A 195 -17.99 4.91 -6.32
C VAL A 195 -18.90 3.81 -6.84
N ALA A 196 -18.41 2.92 -7.71
CA ALA A 196 -19.21 1.81 -8.24
C ALA A 196 -19.68 0.87 -7.12
N ARG A 197 -18.83 0.56 -6.15
CA ARG A 197 -19.20 -0.28 -5.00
C ARG A 197 -20.25 0.38 -4.10
N LEU A 198 -20.11 1.66 -3.81
CA LEU A 198 -21.09 2.42 -3.02
C LEU A 198 -22.43 2.54 -3.74
N LEU A 199 -22.43 2.72 -5.05
CA LEU A 199 -23.66 2.70 -5.85
C LEU A 199 -24.37 1.34 -5.83
N TYR A 200 -23.58 0.26 -5.75
CA TYR A 200 -24.13 -1.10 -5.65
C TYR A 200 -24.64 -1.41 -4.23
N SER A 201 -23.90 -1.05 -3.18
CA SER A 201 -24.29 -1.27 -1.78
C SER A 201 -25.40 -0.35 -1.31
N GLY A 202 -25.52 0.85 -1.91
CA GLY A 202 -26.48 1.88 -1.53
C GLY A 202 -26.22 2.50 -0.15
N VAL A 203 -25.12 2.16 0.53
CA VAL A 203 -24.80 2.60 1.88
C VAL A 203 -23.50 3.40 1.86
N LEU A 204 -23.55 4.64 2.32
CA LEU A 204 -22.37 5.48 2.58
C LEU A 204 -22.39 5.86 4.07
N ASN A 205 -21.51 5.23 4.84
CA ASN A 205 -21.36 5.54 6.26
C ASN A 205 -20.50 6.79 6.45
N THR A 206 -21.08 7.82 7.06
CA THR A 206 -20.38 9.06 7.39
C THR A 206 -20.01 9.08 8.87
N PRO A 207 -18.85 9.64 9.25
CA PRO A 207 -18.46 9.72 10.65
C PRO A 207 -19.37 10.70 11.41
N ASP A 208 -19.86 10.27 12.58
CA ASP A 208 -20.71 11.11 13.45
C ASP A 208 -19.90 12.13 14.27
N GLN A 209 -18.60 11.87 14.50
CA GLN A 209 -17.76 12.66 15.39
C GLN A 209 -16.65 13.38 14.62
N TRP A 210 -16.34 14.61 15.01
CA TRP A 210 -15.37 15.46 14.32
C TRP A 210 -13.95 14.86 14.26
N TYR A 211 -13.49 14.14 15.30
CA TYR A 211 -12.16 13.54 15.30
C TYR A 211 -12.03 12.39 14.29
N LEU A 212 -13.12 11.73 13.91
CA LEU A 212 -13.10 10.70 12.89
C LEU A 212 -12.84 11.30 11.50
N TRP A 213 -13.31 12.53 11.25
CA TRP A 213 -12.95 13.27 10.04
C TRP A 213 -11.45 13.61 10.01
N ALA A 214 -10.84 13.93 11.16
CA ALA A 214 -9.40 14.13 11.25
C ALA A 214 -8.63 12.83 10.93
N ASN A 215 -9.11 11.66 11.37
CA ASN A 215 -8.53 10.37 10.99
C ASN A 215 -8.65 10.09 9.49
N LEU A 216 -9.78 10.41 8.84
CA LEU A 216 -9.95 10.27 7.39
C LEU A 216 -9.01 11.20 6.62
N LEU A 217 -8.87 12.45 7.06
CA LEU A 217 -7.92 13.38 6.46
C LEU A 217 -6.47 12.91 6.63
N ALA A 218 -6.09 12.45 7.81
CA ALA A 218 -4.77 11.90 8.07
C ALA A 218 -4.50 10.66 7.20
N LEU A 219 -5.49 9.78 7.03
CA LEU A 219 -5.43 8.62 6.15
C LEU A 219 -5.25 9.03 4.66
N ALA A 220 -5.87 10.11 4.23
CA ALA A 220 -5.70 10.65 2.88
C ALA A 220 -4.32 11.29 2.67
N VAL A 221 -3.78 11.98 3.67
CA VAL A 221 -2.51 12.70 3.57
C VAL A 221 -1.33 11.75 3.68
N PHE A 222 -1.18 11.05 4.82
CA PHE A 222 0.01 10.25 5.12
C PHE A 222 0.09 8.97 4.29
N PRO A 223 -0.75 7.94 4.50
CA PRO A 223 -0.58 6.68 3.79
C PRO A 223 -1.09 6.72 2.34
N THR A 224 -1.75 7.80 1.90
CA THR A 224 -2.19 7.91 0.51
C THR A 224 -1.36 8.91 -0.27
N ALA A 225 -1.52 10.24 -0.06
CA ALA A 225 -0.87 11.22 -0.91
C ALA A 225 0.66 11.14 -0.80
N ILE A 226 1.21 11.17 0.41
CA ILE A 226 2.66 11.16 0.63
C ILE A 226 3.25 9.82 0.22
N SER A 227 2.71 8.71 0.73
CA SER A 227 3.25 7.37 0.46
C SER A 227 3.23 7.03 -1.03
N PHE A 228 2.10 7.25 -1.73
CA PHE A 228 2.03 6.96 -3.17
C PHE A 228 2.90 7.88 -4.02
N LEU A 229 3.09 9.16 -3.62
CA LEU A 229 4.05 10.04 -4.29
C LEU A 229 5.47 9.50 -4.17
N CYS A 230 5.91 9.17 -2.94
CA CYS A 230 7.24 8.63 -2.70
C CYS A 230 7.45 7.28 -3.41
N THR A 231 6.45 6.39 -3.38
CA THR A 231 6.49 5.10 -4.11
C THR A 231 6.64 5.31 -5.61
N THR A 232 5.79 6.14 -6.21
CA THR A 232 5.83 6.38 -7.66
C THR A 232 7.17 7.01 -8.06
N GLN A 233 7.68 7.93 -7.27
CA GLN A 233 8.96 8.57 -7.49
C GLN A 233 10.12 7.56 -7.41
N ALA A 234 10.17 6.75 -6.37
CA ALA A 234 11.19 5.70 -6.20
C ALA A 234 11.16 4.71 -7.37
N VAL A 235 9.98 4.19 -7.75
CA VAL A 235 9.83 3.27 -8.89
C VAL A 235 10.34 3.89 -10.19
N GLN A 236 10.10 5.18 -10.42
CA GLN A 236 10.57 5.87 -11.62
C GLN A 236 12.10 6.06 -11.64
N TYR A 237 12.74 6.27 -10.48
CA TYR A 237 14.19 6.52 -10.40
C TYR A 237 15.04 5.25 -10.32
N ILE A 238 14.68 4.32 -9.44
CA ILE A 238 15.50 3.12 -9.17
C ILE A 238 14.89 1.82 -9.69
N GLY A 239 13.68 1.87 -10.22
CA GLY A 239 12.97 0.70 -10.75
C GLY A 239 12.11 -0.02 -9.71
N SER A 240 11.37 -1.05 -10.18
CA SER A 240 10.35 -1.73 -9.36
C SER A 240 10.96 -2.65 -8.30
N THR A 241 11.96 -3.48 -8.68
CA THR A 241 12.56 -4.46 -7.75
C THR A 241 13.26 -3.80 -6.56
N PRO A 242 14.17 -2.82 -6.74
CA PRO A 242 14.80 -2.15 -5.61
C PRO A 242 13.80 -1.39 -4.73
N THR A 243 12.82 -0.70 -5.34
CA THR A 243 11.77 0.01 -4.59
C THR A 243 10.96 -0.94 -3.70
N ALA A 244 10.62 -2.12 -4.21
CA ALA A 244 9.86 -3.10 -3.45
C ALA A 244 10.66 -3.65 -2.25
N ILE A 245 11.95 -3.94 -2.44
CA ILE A 245 12.83 -4.48 -1.38
C ILE A 245 13.08 -3.44 -0.28
N LEU A 246 13.28 -2.17 -0.66
CA LEU A 246 13.51 -1.09 0.31
C LEU A 246 12.28 -0.79 1.19
N GLY A 247 11.11 -1.33 0.87
CA GLY A 247 9.87 -1.17 1.64
C GLY A 247 9.81 -1.86 3.00
N ALA A 248 10.93 -2.35 3.52
CA ALA A 248 11.00 -3.19 4.73
C ALA A 248 10.60 -2.50 6.04
N LEU A 249 10.63 -1.17 6.12
CA LEU A 249 10.20 -0.44 7.32
C LEU A 249 8.67 -0.37 7.49
N GLU A 250 7.92 -0.64 6.43
CA GLU A 250 6.45 -0.62 6.46
C GLU A 250 5.85 -1.57 7.50
N PRO A 251 6.17 -2.89 7.52
CA PRO A 251 5.64 -3.81 8.52
C PRO A 251 6.10 -3.47 9.94
N VAL A 252 7.32 -2.95 10.13
CA VAL A 252 7.80 -2.51 11.45
C VAL A 252 6.93 -1.40 12.00
N THR A 253 6.66 -0.39 11.19
CA THR A 253 5.83 0.75 11.58
C THR A 253 4.40 0.31 11.90
N ALA A 254 3.83 -0.58 11.09
CA ALA A 254 2.48 -1.11 11.31
C ALA A 254 2.37 -1.90 12.62
N VAL A 255 3.34 -2.78 12.90
CA VAL A 255 3.39 -3.55 14.16
C VAL A 255 3.65 -2.64 15.36
N PHE A 256 4.54 -1.66 15.24
CA PHE A 256 4.77 -0.68 16.31
C PHE A 256 3.47 -0.01 16.75
N PHE A 257 2.64 0.46 15.83
CA PHE A 257 1.35 1.04 16.16
C PHE A 257 0.33 0.00 16.63
N GLY A 258 0.33 -1.21 16.06
CA GLY A 258 -0.49 -2.33 16.50
C GLY A 258 -0.29 -2.64 17.98
N VAL A 259 0.96 -2.78 18.40
CA VAL A 259 1.32 -3.08 19.79
C VAL A 259 1.11 -1.89 20.72
N THR A 260 1.63 -0.70 20.38
CA THR A 260 1.66 0.45 21.30
C THR A 260 0.31 1.13 21.47
N ILE A 261 -0.53 1.15 20.44
CA ILE A 261 -1.80 1.88 20.45
C ILE A 261 -3.01 0.95 20.55
N PHE A 262 -2.95 -0.19 19.84
CA PHE A 262 -4.09 -1.11 19.79
C PHE A 262 -3.97 -2.30 20.74
N GLY A 263 -2.83 -2.43 21.46
CA GLY A 263 -2.61 -3.49 22.45
C GLY A 263 -2.50 -4.88 21.82
N GLU A 264 -2.06 -4.97 20.53
CA GLU A 264 -1.76 -6.26 19.91
C GLU A 264 -0.61 -6.94 20.65
N SER A 265 -0.69 -8.25 20.88
CA SER A 265 0.33 -8.99 21.63
C SER A 265 1.61 -9.12 20.78
N LEU A 266 2.73 -8.65 21.35
CA LEU A 266 4.05 -8.84 20.75
C LEU A 266 4.56 -10.22 21.11
N THR A 267 4.31 -11.20 20.26
CA THR A 267 4.79 -12.57 20.47
C THR A 267 6.24 -12.74 20.01
N PRO A 268 7.04 -13.65 20.62
CA PRO A 268 8.39 -13.92 20.13
C PRO A 268 8.42 -14.37 18.66
N ARG A 269 7.38 -15.06 18.21
CA ARG A 269 7.23 -15.47 16.80
C ARG A 269 7.03 -14.28 15.88
N LEU A 270 6.20 -13.31 16.29
CA LEU A 270 5.99 -12.07 15.54
C LEU A 270 7.31 -11.30 15.40
N CYS A 271 8.07 -11.19 16.51
CA CYS A 271 9.40 -10.55 16.49
C CYS A 271 10.36 -11.27 15.54
N CYS A 272 10.48 -12.60 15.65
CA CYS A 272 11.34 -13.39 14.76
C CYS A 272 10.89 -13.30 13.30
N GLY A 273 9.58 -13.35 13.02
CA GLY A 273 9.02 -13.19 11.69
C GLY A 273 9.36 -11.85 11.07
N ILE A 274 9.21 -10.75 11.82
CA ILE A 274 9.57 -9.40 11.37
C ILE A 274 11.08 -9.30 11.08
N VAL A 275 11.93 -9.77 12.00
CA VAL A 275 13.40 -9.75 11.80
C VAL A 275 13.83 -10.52 10.55
N LEU A 276 13.14 -11.62 10.21
CA LEU A 276 13.44 -12.38 8.99
C LEU A 276 12.92 -11.71 7.71
N ILE A 277 11.89 -10.86 7.81
CA ILE A 277 11.31 -10.14 6.67
C ILE A 277 12.13 -8.90 6.31
N ILE A 278 12.73 -8.25 7.30
CA ILE A 278 13.61 -7.07 7.15
C ILE A 278 15.03 -7.47 6.79
#